data_ee0420a7c6991a960809f2660b2b9757
#
_entry.id   ee0420a7c6991a960809f2660b2b9757
#
_cell.length_a   1.000
_cell.length_b   1.000
_cell.length_c   1.000
_cell.angle_alpha   90.00
_cell.angle_beta   90.00
_cell.angle_gamma   90.00
#
_symmetry.space_group_name_H-M   'P 1'
#
loop_
_entity.id
_entity.type
_entity.pdbx_description
1 polymer ?
#
loop_
_entity_poly.entity_id
_entity_poly.type
_entity_poly.pdbx_seq_one_letter_code
_entity_poly.pdbx_strand_id
1 'polypeptide(L)'
;MRMGSAKACSFRNTHTSLGSLACVALLLGGVPSLYAQTAPPRVPAVVSFSFERHGVQVPRYTLRVSESGAGSYEGEEAPPVSPYPGVSSRPDPIDRAFILSPATTGKIFGMAHDLHGFKIHCASGAKNIADTGKKTLTYKGPDGEGSCTYNYSESKNVTLLTEMFQGIAETMDEGRRLDQLHRYDRLGLDAAMATLAEQVAAGRALELSTIQATLRSIAGDSEVMERVRSRANTLLGMVPAEVRTSGP
;
A
#
# COMPACT_ATOMS: atom_id res chain seq x y z
N MET A 1 18.95 -57.62 5.70
CA MET A 1 19.54 -58.51 6.71
C MET A 1 19.72 -57.76 8.02
N ARG A 2 19.15 -58.32 9.14
CA ARG A 2 19.16 -57.94 10.57
C ARG A 2 18.33 -56.70 10.96
N MET A 3 17.15 -56.78 11.44
CA MET A 3 16.44 -57.34 12.64
C MET A 3 17.18 -57.15 13.99
N GLY A 4 16.43 -56.50 14.91
CA GLY A 4 16.69 -56.46 16.33
C GLY A 4 15.81 -55.36 16.95
N SER A 5 14.67 -55.60 17.41
CA SER A 5 14.13 -56.39 18.55
C SER A 5 13.89 -55.48 19.78
N ALA A 6 12.66 -55.50 20.20
CA ALA A 6 12.02 -54.84 21.32
C ALA A 6 12.59 -55.25 22.72
N LYS A 7 12.37 -54.40 23.74
CA LYS A 7 12.23 -54.85 25.11
C LYS A 7 11.17 -54.01 25.87
N ALA A 8 10.07 -54.62 26.15
CA ALA A 8 9.11 -54.24 27.17
C ALA A 8 9.67 -54.60 28.55
N CYS A 9 9.44 -53.76 29.55
CA CYS A 9 9.58 -54.15 30.94
C CYS A 9 8.30 -53.81 31.71
N SER A 10 7.63 -54.89 32.03
CA SER A 10 6.50 -54.95 32.95
C SER A 10 7.04 -55.10 34.38
N PHE A 11 6.46 -54.37 35.37
CA PHE A 11 6.60 -54.72 36.76
C PHE A 11 5.26 -54.66 37.48
N ARG A 12 4.99 -55.76 38.14
CA ARG A 12 3.75 -56.14 38.86
C ARG A 12 3.69 -55.53 40.24
N ASN A 13 2.43 -55.27 40.63
CA ASN A 13 1.77 -55.27 41.95
C ASN A 13 2.51 -55.84 43.14
N THR A 14 2.36 -55.14 44.30
CA THR A 14 1.99 -55.81 45.58
C THR A 14 1.16 -54.88 46.44
N HIS A 15 0.04 -55.39 46.93
CA HIS A 15 -0.87 -54.88 47.95
C HIS A 15 -0.19 -54.76 49.32
N THR A 16 -0.55 -53.77 50.11
CA THR A 16 -0.90 -53.94 51.54
C THR A 16 -1.63 -52.72 52.12
N SER A 17 -2.60 -52.95 52.82
CA SER A 17 -3.76 -52.50 53.51
C SER A 17 -3.50 -51.57 54.74
N LEU A 18 -4.58 -50.81 55.02
CA LEU A 18 -5.08 -50.25 56.31
C LEU A 18 -4.37 -49.05 56.96
N GLY A 19 -5.16 -47.98 57.12
CA GLY A 19 -4.93 -46.91 58.10
C GLY A 19 -5.85 -45.70 57.85
N SER A 20 -7.07 -45.78 58.40
CA SER A 20 -8.00 -44.64 58.49
C SER A 20 -7.44 -43.51 59.32
N LEU A 21 -7.45 -42.30 58.78
CA LEU A 21 -7.53 -41.08 59.60
C LEU A 21 -8.04 -39.92 58.72
N ALA A 22 -9.25 -39.47 59.04
CA ALA A 22 -9.91 -38.35 58.39
C ALA A 22 -9.18 -37.02 58.74
N CYS A 23 -8.64 -36.37 57.74
CA CYS A 23 -8.31 -34.97 57.81
C CYS A 23 -9.08 -34.24 56.72
N VAL A 24 -10.14 -33.52 57.17
CA VAL A 24 -10.87 -32.56 56.33
C VAL A 24 -9.94 -31.36 56.14
N ALA A 25 -9.23 -31.32 54.99
CA ALA A 25 -8.50 -30.12 54.54
C ALA A 25 -9.42 -29.38 53.58
N LEU A 26 -9.94 -28.24 54.04
CA LEU A 26 -10.58 -27.23 53.17
C LEU A 26 -9.53 -26.75 52.13
N LEU A 27 -9.61 -27.29 50.95
CA LEU A 27 -8.90 -26.73 49.79
C LEU A 27 -9.65 -25.49 49.33
N LEU A 28 -9.27 -24.30 49.79
CA LEU A 28 -9.53 -23.04 49.14
C LEU A 28 -8.80 -23.06 47.81
N GLY A 29 -9.50 -23.52 46.76
CA GLY A 29 -9.01 -23.46 45.41
C GLY A 29 -8.90 -22.03 44.94
N GLY A 30 -7.71 -21.44 45.09
CA GLY A 30 -7.36 -20.18 44.43
C GLY A 30 -7.33 -20.41 42.93
N VAL A 31 -8.35 -19.91 42.21
CA VAL A 31 -8.36 -19.87 40.75
C VAL A 31 -7.22 -18.91 40.34
N PRO A 32 -6.18 -19.38 39.63
CA PRO A 32 -5.20 -18.44 39.07
C PRO A 32 -5.94 -17.60 37.99
N SER A 33 -6.20 -16.34 38.30
CA SER A 33 -6.63 -15.35 37.30
C SER A 33 -5.51 -15.23 36.28
N LEU A 34 -5.66 -15.87 35.15
CA LEU A 34 -4.89 -15.64 33.94
C LEU A 34 -5.19 -14.20 33.49
N TYR A 35 -4.42 -13.25 34.00
CA TYR A 35 -4.36 -11.93 33.40
C TYR A 35 -3.80 -12.13 32.00
N ALA A 36 -4.67 -12.16 30.99
CA ALA A 36 -4.28 -12.03 29.60
C ALA A 36 -3.57 -10.66 29.48
N GLN A 37 -2.25 -10.68 29.47
CA GLN A 37 -1.46 -9.49 29.14
C GLN A 37 -1.82 -9.13 27.70
N THR A 38 -2.69 -8.14 27.52
CA THR A 38 -2.96 -7.53 26.23
C THR A 38 -1.63 -6.92 25.79
N ALA A 39 -0.98 -7.53 24.80
CA ALA A 39 0.22 -6.97 24.21
C ALA A 39 -0.08 -5.51 23.79
N PRO A 40 0.83 -4.57 24.02
CA PRO A 40 0.61 -3.19 23.62
C PRO A 40 0.28 -3.15 22.12
N PRO A 41 -0.64 -2.27 21.69
CA PRO A 41 -1.03 -2.17 20.28
C PRO A 41 0.23 -1.92 19.45
N ARG A 42 0.54 -2.86 18.56
CA ARG A 42 1.70 -2.77 17.68
C ARG A 42 1.42 -1.65 16.68
N VAL A 43 2.20 -0.58 16.74
CA VAL A 43 2.12 0.49 15.73
C VAL A 43 2.54 -0.12 14.39
N PRO A 44 1.66 -0.14 13.38
CA PRO A 44 2.00 -0.71 12.08
C PRO A 44 3.13 0.08 11.45
N ALA A 45 4.01 -0.60 10.73
CA ALA A 45 5.03 0.08 9.96
C ALA A 45 4.39 0.87 8.79
N VAL A 46 5.04 1.99 8.44
CA VAL A 46 4.62 2.88 7.36
C VAL A 46 5.82 3.16 6.45
N VAL A 47 5.61 3.00 5.15
CA VAL A 47 6.52 3.47 4.11
C VAL A 47 5.92 4.72 3.48
N SER A 48 6.73 5.77 3.31
CA SER A 48 6.31 7.01 2.66
C SER A 48 7.25 7.35 1.50
N PHE A 49 6.64 7.88 0.44
CA PHE A 49 7.34 8.42 -0.72
C PHE A 49 6.90 9.86 -0.94
N SER A 50 7.84 10.80 -0.94
CA SER A 50 7.59 12.20 -1.26
C SER A 50 8.32 12.59 -2.54
N PHE A 51 7.63 13.40 -3.36
CA PHE A 51 8.13 13.90 -4.63
C PHE A 51 7.97 15.41 -4.70
N GLU A 52 9.01 16.09 -5.21
CA GLU A 52 9.00 17.54 -5.46
C GLU A 52 9.67 17.82 -6.82
N ARG A 53 8.96 18.50 -7.73
CA ARG A 53 9.48 18.97 -9.01
C ARG A 53 8.66 20.14 -9.52
N HIS A 54 9.32 21.21 -9.96
CA HIS A 54 8.64 22.34 -10.61
C HIS A 54 8.25 22.01 -12.06
N GLY A 55 7.22 22.68 -12.55
CA GLY A 55 6.81 22.61 -13.95
C GLY A 55 6.04 21.34 -14.34
N VAL A 56 5.55 20.58 -13.37
CA VAL A 56 4.63 19.44 -13.57
C VAL A 56 3.26 19.75 -12.97
N GLN A 57 2.22 19.00 -13.36
CA GLN A 57 0.84 19.24 -12.94
C GLN A 57 0.68 19.11 -11.41
N VAL A 58 1.30 18.11 -10.80
CA VAL A 58 1.36 17.92 -9.35
C VAL A 58 2.82 18.09 -8.90
N PRO A 59 3.25 19.34 -8.58
CA PRO A 59 4.64 19.64 -8.29
C PRO A 59 5.15 19.09 -6.96
N ARG A 60 4.24 18.76 -6.05
CA ARG A 60 4.54 18.18 -4.74
C ARG A 60 3.46 17.22 -4.30
N TYR A 61 3.89 16.03 -3.89
CA TYR A 61 2.99 15.05 -3.27
C TYR A 61 3.72 14.10 -2.34
N THR A 62 2.95 13.45 -1.48
CA THR A 62 3.39 12.39 -0.58
C THR A 62 2.39 11.23 -0.59
N LEU A 63 2.89 10.03 -0.84
CA LEU A 63 2.17 8.78 -0.64
C LEU A 63 2.64 8.15 0.67
N ARG A 64 1.70 7.70 1.52
CA ARG A 64 1.97 6.91 2.73
C ARG A 64 1.23 5.59 2.63
N VAL A 65 1.90 4.50 2.98
CA VAL A 65 1.35 3.15 2.93
C VAL A 65 1.68 2.44 4.23
N SER A 66 0.69 1.87 4.89
CA SER A 66 0.85 1.00 6.06
C SER A 66 0.97 -0.48 5.65
N GLU A 67 1.43 -1.33 6.57
CA GLU A 67 1.53 -2.80 6.34
C GLU A 67 0.18 -3.44 5.96
N SER A 68 -0.95 -2.84 6.33
CA SER A 68 -2.28 -3.31 5.93
C SER A 68 -2.65 -2.97 4.48
N GLY A 69 -1.82 -2.20 3.77
CA GLY A 69 -2.11 -1.66 2.45
C GLY A 69 -2.93 -0.36 2.46
N ALA A 70 -3.47 0.04 3.61
CA ALA A 70 -4.14 1.33 3.73
C ALA A 70 -3.12 2.47 3.60
N GLY A 71 -3.49 3.50 2.83
CA GLY A 71 -2.60 4.61 2.56
C GLY A 71 -3.32 5.92 2.32
N SER A 72 -2.52 6.99 2.22
CA SER A 72 -2.96 8.34 1.85
C SER A 72 -2.11 8.90 0.72
N TYR A 73 -2.74 9.66 -0.16
CA TYR A 73 -2.13 10.48 -1.20
C TYR A 73 -2.44 11.95 -0.90
N GLU A 74 -1.46 12.68 -0.49
CA GLU A 74 -1.56 14.11 -0.17
C GLU A 74 -0.67 14.89 -1.16
N GLY A 75 -1.19 15.98 -1.71
CA GLY A 75 -0.45 16.77 -2.67
C GLY A 75 -1.11 18.10 -3.00
N GLU A 76 -0.53 18.80 -3.95
CA GLU A 76 -1.03 20.07 -4.46
C GLU A 76 -0.96 20.05 -6.00
N GLU A 77 -2.11 20.28 -6.64
CA GLU A 77 -2.14 20.48 -8.09
C GLU A 77 -1.77 21.93 -8.42
N ALA A 78 -0.88 22.10 -9.39
CA ALA A 78 -0.52 23.43 -9.85
C ALA A 78 -1.75 24.14 -10.45
N PRO A 79 -1.99 25.40 -10.12
CA PRO A 79 -3.11 26.14 -10.69
C PRO A 79 -2.95 26.26 -12.21
N PRO A 80 -4.06 26.22 -12.96
CA PRO A 80 -4.00 26.46 -14.40
C PRO A 80 -3.40 27.83 -14.67
N VAL A 81 -2.57 27.89 -15.72
CA VAL A 81 -1.98 29.17 -16.14
C VAL A 81 -3.08 30.12 -16.54
N SER A 82 -3.27 31.20 -15.77
CA SER A 82 -4.29 32.22 -16.11
C SER A 82 -3.85 32.99 -17.38
N PRO A 83 -4.72 33.16 -18.36
CA PRO A 83 -4.45 34.03 -19.51
C PRO A 83 -4.44 35.53 -19.13
N TYR A 84 -4.86 35.87 -17.90
CA TYR A 84 -4.92 37.25 -17.42
C TYR A 84 -3.76 37.54 -16.48
N PRO A 85 -2.92 38.58 -16.78
CA PRO A 85 -1.83 38.99 -15.90
C PRO A 85 -2.33 39.39 -14.50
N GLY A 86 -1.67 38.93 -13.46
CA GLY A 86 -1.99 39.28 -12.07
C GLY A 86 -3.09 38.44 -11.41
N VAL A 87 -3.69 37.51 -12.12
CA VAL A 87 -4.62 36.53 -11.53
C VAL A 87 -3.85 35.26 -11.19
N SER A 88 -3.52 35.08 -9.92
CA SER A 88 -2.97 33.81 -9.42
C SER A 88 -4.09 32.94 -8.85
N SER A 89 -4.28 31.78 -9.43
CA SER A 89 -5.16 30.76 -8.84
C SER A 89 -4.43 30.07 -7.68
N ARG A 90 -5.18 29.68 -6.64
CA ARG A 90 -4.60 28.87 -5.54
C ARG A 90 -4.38 27.45 -6.04
N PRO A 91 -3.30 26.78 -5.61
CA PRO A 91 -3.15 25.36 -5.82
C PRO A 91 -4.33 24.58 -5.22
N ASP A 92 -4.81 23.56 -5.93
CA ASP A 92 -5.87 22.69 -5.43
C ASP A 92 -5.25 21.58 -4.56
N PRO A 93 -5.69 21.43 -3.29
CA PRO A 93 -5.19 20.37 -2.44
C PRO A 93 -5.70 19.01 -2.91
N ILE A 94 -4.81 18.03 -2.87
CA ILE A 94 -5.12 16.61 -3.08
C ILE A 94 -5.05 15.93 -1.73
N ASP A 95 -6.14 15.28 -1.32
CA ASP A 95 -6.21 14.44 -0.13
C ASP A 95 -7.10 13.23 -0.45
N ARG A 96 -6.48 12.05 -0.60
CA ARG A 96 -7.16 10.81 -1.00
C ARG A 96 -6.66 9.64 -0.18
N ALA A 97 -7.58 8.94 0.47
CA ALA A 97 -7.29 7.61 1.03
C ALA A 97 -7.39 6.54 -0.06
N PHE A 98 -6.59 5.48 0.07
CA PHE A 98 -6.60 4.34 -0.83
C PHE A 98 -6.24 3.05 -0.09
N ILE A 99 -6.48 1.92 -0.76
CA ILE A 99 -6.04 0.60 -0.30
C ILE A 99 -5.29 -0.06 -1.46
N LEU A 100 -4.05 -0.47 -1.22
CA LEU A 100 -3.24 -1.24 -2.18
C LEU A 100 -3.54 -2.73 -2.06
N SER A 101 -3.30 -3.45 -3.14
CA SER A 101 -3.32 -4.90 -3.14
C SER A 101 -2.27 -5.48 -2.18
N PRO A 102 -2.52 -6.65 -1.55
CA PRO A 102 -1.52 -7.33 -0.71
C PRO A 102 -0.21 -7.60 -1.43
N ALA A 103 -0.27 -7.88 -2.74
CA ALA A 103 0.91 -8.13 -3.56
C ALA A 103 1.80 -6.89 -3.69
N THR A 104 1.22 -5.72 -3.94
CA THR A 104 1.95 -4.45 -4.04
C THR A 104 2.47 -4.02 -2.67
N THR A 105 1.64 -4.12 -1.64
CA THR A 105 2.04 -3.83 -0.26
C THR A 105 3.23 -4.70 0.16
N GLY A 106 3.16 -6.01 -0.06
CA GLY A 106 4.27 -6.92 0.24
C GLY A 106 5.57 -6.58 -0.50
N LYS A 107 5.49 -6.15 -1.78
CA LYS A 107 6.66 -5.70 -2.53
C LYS A 107 7.27 -4.42 -1.96
N ILE A 108 6.43 -3.43 -1.61
CA ILE A 108 6.89 -2.15 -1.02
C ILE A 108 7.65 -2.41 0.27
N PHE A 109 7.06 -3.18 1.21
CA PHE A 109 7.68 -3.46 2.50
C PHE A 109 8.90 -4.39 2.36
N GLY A 110 8.85 -5.39 1.48
CA GLY A 110 10.01 -6.25 1.18
C GLY A 110 11.21 -5.43 0.69
N MET A 111 11.01 -4.54 -0.29
CA MET A 111 12.09 -3.66 -0.76
C MET A 111 12.55 -2.65 0.30
N ALA A 112 11.65 -2.15 1.15
CA ALA A 112 12.03 -1.27 2.26
C ALA A 112 12.94 -2.00 3.27
N HIS A 113 12.66 -3.27 3.58
CA HIS A 113 13.53 -4.09 4.43
C HIS A 113 14.87 -4.40 3.77
N ASP A 114 14.88 -4.78 2.47
CA ASP A 114 16.12 -5.00 1.70
C ASP A 114 17.02 -3.76 1.68
N LEU A 115 16.41 -2.57 1.72
CA LEU A 115 17.07 -1.28 1.79
C LEU A 115 17.35 -0.81 3.24
N HIS A 116 17.30 -1.73 4.22
CA HIS A 116 17.54 -1.46 5.65
C HIS A 116 16.69 -0.32 6.22
N GLY A 117 15.41 -0.24 5.80
CA GLY A 117 14.51 0.84 6.19
C GLY A 117 14.98 2.21 5.70
N PHE A 118 15.67 2.25 4.55
CA PHE A 118 16.26 3.46 3.94
C PHE A 118 17.39 4.12 4.74
N LYS A 119 18.07 3.37 5.62
CA LYS A 119 19.30 3.79 6.31
C LYS A 119 20.52 3.64 5.40
N ILE A 120 20.39 4.00 4.14
CA ILE A 120 21.39 3.85 3.09
C ILE A 120 21.60 5.17 2.36
N HIS A 121 22.71 5.28 1.63
CA HIS A 121 22.89 6.38 0.67
C HIS A 121 22.16 6.02 -0.64
N CYS A 122 21.05 6.72 -0.93
CA CYS A 122 20.22 6.47 -2.12
C CYS A 122 20.64 7.26 -3.35
N ALA A 123 21.29 8.41 -3.18
CA ALA A 123 21.63 9.29 -4.28
C ALA A 123 22.78 8.72 -5.12
N SER A 124 22.73 8.89 -6.45
CA SER A 124 23.85 8.61 -7.32
C SER A 124 25.00 9.59 -7.10
N GLY A 125 26.23 9.09 -7.17
CA GLY A 125 27.46 9.90 -7.19
C GLY A 125 27.79 10.47 -8.58
N ALA A 126 27.03 10.16 -9.63
CA ALA A 126 27.28 10.62 -10.99
C ALA A 126 27.14 12.14 -11.11
N LYS A 127 27.95 12.73 -11.98
CA LYS A 127 27.91 14.17 -12.30
C LYS A 127 26.98 14.42 -13.49
N ASN A 128 26.40 15.62 -13.58
CA ASN A 128 25.55 16.06 -14.69
C ASN A 128 24.28 15.24 -14.88
N ILE A 129 23.66 14.80 -13.78
CA ILE A 129 22.35 14.12 -13.83
C ILE A 129 21.26 15.17 -14.09
N ALA A 130 20.36 14.87 -15.04
CA ALA A 130 19.19 15.69 -15.29
C ALA A 130 18.32 15.80 -14.04
N ASP A 131 17.66 16.95 -13.83
CA ASP A 131 16.70 17.10 -12.75
C ASP A 131 15.42 16.29 -13.05
N THR A 132 15.27 15.18 -12.35
CA THR A 132 14.09 14.32 -12.43
C THR A 132 13.15 14.52 -11.23
N GLY A 133 13.40 15.54 -10.41
CA GLY A 133 12.68 15.85 -9.19
C GLY A 133 13.33 15.25 -7.94
N LYS A 134 13.21 15.97 -6.83
CA LYS A 134 13.65 15.48 -5.51
C LYS A 134 12.68 14.43 -5.01
N LYS A 135 13.21 13.30 -4.61
CA LYS A 135 12.47 12.14 -4.08
C LYS A 135 12.98 11.80 -2.70
N THR A 136 12.06 11.45 -1.80
CA THR A 136 12.41 11.00 -0.45
C THR A 136 11.63 9.75 -0.11
N LEU A 137 12.33 8.67 0.24
CA LEU A 137 11.78 7.47 0.81
C LEU A 137 11.97 7.49 2.32
N THR A 138 10.94 7.13 3.08
CA THR A 138 10.97 7.07 4.53
C THR A 138 10.30 5.80 5.01
N TYR A 139 10.90 5.14 5.97
CA TYR A 139 10.34 4.01 6.70
C TYR A 139 10.19 4.39 8.18
N LYS A 140 9.05 4.06 8.78
CA LYS A 140 8.81 4.13 10.23
C LYS A 140 8.10 2.86 10.66
N GLY A 141 8.71 2.13 11.56
CA GLY A 141 8.17 0.87 12.06
C GLY A 141 8.66 0.51 13.45
N PRO A 142 8.19 -0.61 14.01
CA PRO A 142 8.58 -1.05 15.34
C PRO A 142 10.07 -1.43 15.44
N ASP A 143 10.71 -1.74 14.33
CA ASP A 143 12.13 -2.09 14.17
C ASP A 143 13.01 -0.87 13.88
N GLY A 144 12.43 0.32 13.83
CA GLY A 144 13.14 1.58 13.69
C GLY A 144 12.60 2.51 12.60
N GLU A 145 13.38 3.56 12.33
CA GLU A 145 13.06 4.52 11.27
C GLU A 145 14.30 4.85 10.44
N GLY A 146 14.08 5.24 9.20
CA GLY A 146 15.13 5.70 8.31
C GLY A 146 14.56 6.46 7.12
N SER A 147 15.42 7.20 6.45
CA SER A 147 15.04 8.02 5.30
C SER A 147 16.22 8.24 4.38
N CYS A 148 15.96 8.31 3.08
CA CYS A 148 16.96 8.72 2.10
C CYS A 148 16.35 9.62 1.03
N THR A 149 17.13 10.61 0.60
CA THR A 149 16.72 11.61 -0.39
C THR A 149 17.64 11.55 -1.61
N TYR A 150 17.07 11.63 -2.80
CA TYR A 150 17.79 11.54 -4.07
C TYR A 150 17.02 12.26 -5.18
N ASN A 151 17.75 12.62 -6.24
CA ASN A 151 17.19 13.00 -7.54
C ASN A 151 17.18 11.75 -8.46
N TYR A 152 18.32 11.05 -8.52
CA TYR A 152 18.50 9.81 -9.26
C TYR A 152 19.24 8.79 -8.40
N SER A 153 18.94 7.52 -8.56
CA SER A 153 19.60 6.43 -7.84
C SER A 153 20.07 5.34 -8.80
N GLU A 154 21.24 4.78 -8.53
CA GLU A 154 21.77 3.61 -9.24
C GLU A 154 21.28 2.29 -8.61
N SER A 155 20.72 2.35 -7.42
CA SER A 155 20.14 1.18 -6.75
C SER A 155 18.88 0.72 -7.46
N LYS A 156 18.89 -0.52 -7.96
CA LYS A 156 17.75 -1.13 -8.66
C LYS A 156 16.50 -1.12 -7.79
N ASN A 157 16.60 -1.47 -6.50
CA ASN A 157 15.45 -1.52 -5.60
C ASN A 157 14.89 -0.11 -5.30
N VAL A 158 15.74 0.91 -5.19
CA VAL A 158 15.29 2.30 -5.04
C VAL A 158 14.56 2.76 -6.31
N THR A 159 15.07 2.44 -7.49
CA THR A 159 14.45 2.78 -8.77
C THR A 159 13.09 2.09 -8.92
N LEU A 160 13.02 0.78 -8.69
CA LEU A 160 11.77 0.02 -8.77
C LEU A 160 10.71 0.55 -7.79
N LEU A 161 11.12 0.85 -6.55
CA LEU A 161 10.20 1.40 -5.55
C LEU A 161 9.70 2.80 -5.95
N THR A 162 10.59 3.62 -6.53
CA THR A 162 10.24 4.93 -7.10
C THR A 162 9.19 4.79 -8.20
N GLU A 163 9.44 3.91 -9.17
CA GLU A 163 8.53 3.63 -10.29
C GLU A 163 7.16 3.13 -9.79
N MET A 164 7.14 2.29 -8.76
CA MET A 164 5.88 1.82 -8.16
C MET A 164 5.09 2.98 -7.55
N PHE A 165 5.71 3.82 -6.73
CA PHE A 165 5.02 4.96 -6.13
C PHE A 165 4.58 5.99 -7.15
N GLN A 166 5.40 6.28 -8.15
CA GLN A 166 5.03 7.20 -9.24
C GLN A 166 3.89 6.63 -10.08
N GLY A 167 3.90 5.34 -10.42
CA GLY A 167 2.81 4.69 -11.16
C GLY A 167 1.49 4.68 -10.37
N ILE A 168 1.53 4.52 -9.04
CA ILE A 168 0.33 4.64 -8.19
C ILE A 168 -0.19 6.09 -8.21
N ALA A 169 0.71 7.09 -8.02
CA ALA A 169 0.34 8.50 -8.07
C ALA A 169 -0.28 8.88 -9.42
N GLU A 170 0.34 8.49 -10.53
CA GLU A 170 -0.16 8.73 -11.90
C GLU A 170 -1.54 8.11 -12.11
N THR A 171 -1.77 6.89 -11.61
CA THR A 171 -3.10 6.25 -11.67
C THR A 171 -4.15 7.05 -10.91
N MET A 172 -3.83 7.53 -9.71
CA MET A 172 -4.75 8.32 -8.88
C MET A 172 -5.03 9.70 -9.51
N ASP A 173 -4.02 10.33 -10.11
CA ASP A 173 -4.18 11.60 -10.81
C ASP A 173 -5.04 11.44 -12.06
N GLU A 174 -4.84 10.38 -12.84
CA GLU A 174 -5.70 10.07 -13.97
C GLU A 174 -7.15 9.78 -13.53
N GLY A 175 -7.34 9.11 -12.40
CA GLY A 175 -8.66 8.91 -11.80
C GLY A 175 -9.37 10.22 -11.48
N ARG A 176 -8.66 11.21 -10.90
CA ARG A 176 -9.20 12.55 -10.63
C ARG A 176 -9.57 13.27 -11.95
N ARG A 177 -8.72 13.16 -12.96
CA ARG A 177 -8.98 13.72 -14.28
C ARG A 177 -10.20 13.08 -14.93
N LEU A 178 -10.35 11.76 -14.84
CA LEU A 178 -11.54 11.05 -15.34
C LEU A 178 -12.82 11.49 -14.61
N ASP A 179 -12.79 11.68 -13.28
CA ASP A 179 -13.92 12.20 -12.52
C ASP A 179 -14.33 13.61 -13.01
N GLN A 180 -13.37 14.47 -13.29
CA GLN A 180 -13.61 15.82 -13.80
C GLN A 180 -14.21 15.77 -15.21
N LEU A 181 -13.61 14.98 -16.12
CA LEU A 181 -14.10 14.83 -17.49
C LEU A 181 -15.51 14.20 -17.53
N HIS A 182 -15.77 13.23 -16.68
CA HIS A 182 -17.08 12.59 -16.57
C HIS A 182 -18.18 13.59 -16.22
N ARG A 183 -17.87 14.59 -15.39
CA ARG A 183 -18.83 15.63 -14.97
C ARG A 183 -18.99 16.75 -15.98
N TYR A 184 -17.91 17.17 -16.65
CA TYR A 184 -17.86 18.44 -17.37
C TYR A 184 -17.50 18.32 -18.85
N ASP A 185 -16.83 17.25 -19.29
CA ASP A 185 -16.39 17.05 -20.68
C ASP A 185 -16.41 15.57 -21.08
N ARG A 186 -17.59 15.09 -21.42
CA ARG A 186 -17.77 13.68 -21.83
C ARG A 186 -17.07 13.31 -23.16
N LEU A 187 -16.76 14.30 -24.00
CA LEU A 187 -16.02 14.05 -25.22
C LEU A 187 -14.53 13.81 -24.92
N GLY A 188 -13.95 14.60 -24.02
CA GLY A 188 -12.58 14.39 -23.55
C GLY A 188 -12.40 13.08 -22.77
N LEU A 189 -13.47 12.58 -22.15
CA LEU A 189 -13.46 11.33 -21.39
C LEU A 189 -13.05 10.11 -22.26
N ASP A 190 -13.44 10.05 -23.52
CA ASP A 190 -13.08 8.93 -24.42
C ASP A 190 -11.57 8.86 -24.66
N ALA A 191 -10.94 10.00 -24.93
CA ALA A 191 -9.49 10.07 -25.13
C ALA A 191 -8.72 9.73 -23.84
N ALA A 192 -9.17 10.26 -22.68
CA ALA A 192 -8.55 9.97 -21.40
C ALA A 192 -8.66 8.48 -21.02
N MET A 193 -9.82 7.85 -21.21
CA MET A 193 -10.00 6.42 -20.98
C MET A 193 -9.14 5.55 -21.92
N ALA A 194 -8.93 5.99 -23.17
CA ALA A 194 -8.02 5.30 -24.09
C ALA A 194 -6.57 5.39 -23.60
N THR A 195 -6.13 6.58 -23.18
CA THR A 195 -4.80 6.81 -22.61
C THR A 195 -4.56 5.96 -21.35
N LEU A 196 -5.51 5.91 -20.43
CA LEU A 196 -5.41 5.06 -19.24
C LEU A 196 -5.26 3.59 -19.61
N ALA A 197 -6.06 3.09 -20.58
CA ALA A 197 -5.97 1.70 -21.02
C ALA A 197 -4.58 1.38 -21.63
N GLU A 198 -4.00 2.31 -22.40
CA GLU A 198 -2.64 2.18 -22.94
C GLU A 198 -1.58 2.19 -21.83
N GLN A 199 -1.72 3.04 -20.81
CA GLN A 199 -0.81 3.08 -19.66
C GLN A 199 -0.85 1.78 -18.85
N VAL A 200 -2.04 1.21 -18.65
CA VAL A 200 -2.23 -0.09 -17.99
C VAL A 200 -1.57 -1.20 -18.80
N ALA A 201 -1.81 -1.25 -20.12
CA ALA A 201 -1.20 -2.25 -21.00
C ALA A 201 0.32 -2.16 -21.04
N ALA A 202 0.88 -0.95 -20.88
CA ALA A 202 2.32 -0.70 -20.80
C ALA A 202 2.91 -0.90 -19.39
N GLY A 203 2.10 -1.28 -18.39
CA GLY A 203 2.55 -1.46 -17.00
C GLY A 203 2.94 -0.18 -16.27
N ARG A 204 2.54 0.99 -16.78
CA ARG A 204 2.81 2.29 -16.15
C ARG A 204 1.75 2.69 -15.13
N ALA A 205 0.47 2.46 -15.42
CA ALA A 205 -0.61 2.66 -14.45
C ALA A 205 -0.69 1.44 -13.53
N LEU A 206 -0.50 1.66 -12.23
CA LEU A 206 -0.49 0.62 -11.20
C LEU A 206 -1.66 0.81 -10.23
N GLU A 207 -2.12 -0.29 -9.63
CA GLU A 207 -3.16 -0.27 -8.57
C GLU A 207 -4.46 0.41 -9.00
N LEU A 208 -5.08 -0.08 -10.07
CA LEU A 208 -6.39 0.37 -10.56
C LEU A 208 -7.49 0.33 -9.49
N SER A 209 -7.29 -0.42 -8.42
CA SER A 209 -8.13 -0.43 -7.22
C SER A 209 -8.32 0.96 -6.63
N THR A 210 -7.30 1.82 -6.71
CA THR A 210 -7.33 3.19 -6.15
C THR A 210 -8.33 4.11 -6.85
N ILE A 211 -8.68 3.80 -8.11
CA ILE A 211 -9.65 4.56 -8.93
C ILE A 211 -10.90 3.74 -9.27
N GLN A 212 -11.12 2.63 -8.59
CA GLN A 212 -12.22 1.71 -8.88
C GLN A 212 -13.60 2.38 -8.80
N ALA A 213 -13.80 3.31 -7.85
CA ALA A 213 -15.05 4.04 -7.70
C ALA A 213 -15.35 4.89 -8.94
N THR A 214 -14.34 5.62 -9.45
CA THR A 214 -14.42 6.40 -10.69
C THR A 214 -14.77 5.52 -11.89
N LEU A 215 -14.05 4.39 -12.04
CA LEU A 215 -14.32 3.46 -13.15
C LEU A 215 -15.73 2.86 -13.08
N ARG A 216 -16.23 2.52 -11.87
CA ARG A 216 -17.62 2.05 -11.69
C ARG A 216 -18.65 3.11 -12.06
N SER A 217 -18.42 4.37 -11.63
CA SER A 217 -19.30 5.48 -11.97
C SER A 217 -19.43 5.68 -13.48
N ILE A 218 -18.29 5.66 -14.20
CA ILE A 218 -18.26 5.78 -15.65
C ILE A 218 -18.93 4.58 -16.32
N ALA A 219 -18.64 3.37 -15.87
CA ALA A 219 -19.20 2.14 -16.46
C ALA A 219 -20.72 2.05 -16.29
N GLY A 220 -21.27 2.59 -15.20
CA GLY A 220 -22.70 2.57 -14.88
C GLY A 220 -23.51 3.71 -15.47
N ASP A 221 -22.87 4.76 -16.03
CA ASP A 221 -23.58 5.92 -16.58
C ASP A 221 -24.03 5.64 -18.02
N SER A 222 -25.34 5.48 -18.23
CA SER A 222 -25.94 5.22 -19.54
C SER A 222 -25.77 6.37 -20.54
N GLU A 223 -25.50 7.59 -20.08
CA GLU A 223 -25.28 8.75 -20.94
C GLU A 223 -23.84 8.84 -21.47
N VAL A 224 -22.92 8.05 -20.91
CA VAL A 224 -21.55 7.91 -21.41
C VAL A 224 -21.54 6.97 -22.63
N MET A 225 -20.72 7.28 -23.62
CA MET A 225 -20.58 6.47 -24.85
C MET A 225 -20.24 5.01 -24.50
N GLU A 226 -20.89 4.07 -25.19
CA GLU A 226 -20.74 2.62 -24.99
C GLU A 226 -19.26 2.17 -24.97
N ARG A 227 -18.44 2.68 -25.88
CA ARG A 227 -17.02 2.31 -25.98
C ARG A 227 -16.22 2.74 -24.74
N VAL A 228 -16.61 3.86 -24.09
CA VAL A 228 -15.96 4.34 -22.85
C VAL A 228 -16.39 3.46 -21.68
N ARG A 229 -17.68 3.13 -21.57
CA ARG A 229 -18.21 2.20 -20.57
C ARG A 229 -17.57 0.81 -20.68
N SER A 230 -17.44 0.31 -21.91
CA SER A 230 -16.79 -0.97 -22.19
C SER A 230 -15.32 -0.98 -21.74
N ARG A 231 -14.56 0.10 -22.01
CA ARG A 231 -13.17 0.24 -21.51
C ARG A 231 -13.13 0.28 -19.99
N ALA A 232 -14.03 1.03 -19.34
CA ALA A 232 -14.12 1.07 -17.89
C ALA A 232 -14.39 -0.31 -17.29
N ASN A 233 -15.31 -1.09 -17.87
CA ASN A 233 -15.59 -2.46 -17.46
C ASN A 233 -14.38 -3.40 -17.65
N THR A 234 -13.64 -3.24 -18.76
CA THR A 234 -12.42 -4.01 -19.01
C THR A 234 -11.37 -3.73 -17.92
N LEU A 235 -11.13 -2.46 -17.58
CA LEU A 235 -10.19 -2.06 -16.52
C LEU A 235 -10.65 -2.55 -15.14
N LEU A 236 -11.94 -2.48 -14.84
CA LEU A 236 -12.52 -3.04 -13.61
C LEU A 236 -12.30 -4.57 -13.51
N GLY A 237 -12.33 -5.27 -14.63
CA GLY A 237 -12.02 -6.69 -14.70
C GLY A 237 -10.59 -7.04 -14.30
N MET A 238 -9.66 -6.10 -14.46
CA MET A 238 -8.24 -6.27 -14.09
C MET A 238 -7.95 -6.00 -12.60
N VAL A 239 -8.88 -5.38 -11.86
CA VAL A 239 -8.74 -5.18 -10.39
C VAL A 239 -8.85 -6.53 -9.70
N PRO A 240 -7.89 -6.91 -8.81
CA PRO A 240 -7.94 -8.16 -8.06
C PRO A 240 -9.24 -8.33 -7.26
N ALA A 241 -9.78 -9.57 -7.21
CA ALA A 241 -11.05 -9.85 -6.55
C ALA A 241 -11.01 -9.52 -5.05
N GLU A 242 -9.87 -9.72 -4.40
CA GLU A 242 -9.65 -9.43 -2.97
C GLU A 242 -9.87 -7.96 -2.62
N VAL A 243 -9.58 -7.04 -3.54
CA VAL A 243 -9.75 -5.60 -3.33
C VAL A 243 -11.15 -5.13 -3.73
N ARG A 244 -11.84 -5.88 -4.61
CA ARG A 244 -13.20 -5.53 -5.07
C ARG A 244 -14.26 -5.56 -3.95
N THR A 245 -14.04 -6.35 -2.91
CA THR A 245 -14.99 -6.57 -1.81
C THR A 245 -14.77 -5.67 -0.61
N SER A 246 -13.67 -4.94 -0.52
CA SER A 246 -13.28 -4.09 0.61
C SER A 246 -13.56 -2.59 0.40
N GLY A 247 -14.32 -2.21 -0.62
CA GLY A 247 -14.80 -0.84 -0.79
C GLY A 247 -15.95 -0.52 0.19
N PRO A 248 -16.03 0.72 0.70
CA PRO A 248 -17.09 1.17 1.59
C PRO A 248 -18.47 1.12 0.94
#